data_9de90d3fbfe5c5f694139c1d43170013
#
_entry.id   9de90d3fbfe5c5f694139c1d43170013
#
_cell.length_a   1.000
_cell.length_b   1.000
_cell.length_c   1.000
_cell.angle_alpha   90.00
_cell.angle_beta   90.00
_cell.angle_gamma   90.00
#
_symmetry.space_group_name_H-M   'P 1'
#
loop_
_entity.id
_entity.type
_entity.pdbx_description
1 polymer ?
#
loop_
_entity_poly.entity_id
_entity_poly.type
_entity_poly.pdbx_seq_one_letter_code
_entity_poly.pdbx_strand_id
1 'polypeptide(L)'
;MSWNRIIQSIILSVMVLAGAAQAKEQPQKLRVVSDDTLIIQGLLFEEYKAYDLSREVFKTLYDRTGESAYLFREVASSLMGKIYIDESITRLKAWDEAHPDTLEARRLLIPLYLTANRVDDAKREADILLERSTKPADLDLAANPYLYSGNFKKAVSLLEKVYKETSNENVLLRLSGIMDEYTGERKKAIQLLETHRRMNILTSQKVYFKLLDLYVKEKDVDGLISTYKALYEKNKEDKYLKKIIDAYAYKGDLDGAIAYLEKVKDGDYILYELYKQKKLFNKAFLLTDKLYKEQKDPRWIAEKGILLFEKSKDKNDKKMIKDVVSYFEKAIDMGVDDSIYLNYYGYTLIDKDIDVKKGIKIIEDALVQQPDNTYYLDSLAWGYYKQHQCKKAYGLMEKVVDLEGLKEPEIAEHWNTIQKCR
;
A
#
# COMPACT_ATOMS: atom_id res chain seq x y z
N MET A 1 41.03 2.90 -8.26
CA MET A 1 41.86 1.70 -8.39
C MET A 1 40.94 0.52 -8.58
N SER A 2 41.04 -0.19 -9.70
CA SER A 2 40.03 -1.16 -10.14
C SER A 2 40.13 -2.49 -9.34
N TRP A 3 38.98 -3.04 -9.01
CA TRP A 3 38.76 -4.30 -8.28
C TRP A 3 39.59 -5.49 -8.80
N ASN A 4 39.91 -5.50 -10.08
CA ASN A 4 40.74 -6.56 -10.71
C ASN A 4 42.18 -6.67 -10.21
N ARG A 5 42.75 -5.65 -9.57
CA ARG A 5 44.12 -5.69 -9.05
C ARG A 5 44.24 -6.38 -7.67
N ILE A 6 43.15 -6.33 -6.89
CA ILE A 6 43.14 -6.98 -5.54
C ILE A 6 42.95 -8.49 -5.69
N ILE A 7 42.06 -8.92 -6.59
CA ILE A 7 41.85 -10.36 -6.90
C ILE A 7 43.13 -10.99 -7.53
N GLN A 8 43.80 -10.25 -8.41
CA GLN A 8 45.08 -10.74 -9.00
C GLN A 8 46.20 -10.85 -7.99
N SER A 9 46.24 -10.01 -6.95
CA SER A 9 47.25 -10.14 -5.86
C SER A 9 47.03 -11.35 -4.95
N ILE A 10 45.80 -11.74 -4.73
CA ILE A 10 45.45 -12.90 -3.88
C ILE A 10 45.68 -14.21 -4.68
N ILE A 11 45.35 -14.23 -5.96
CA ILE A 11 45.63 -15.41 -6.84
C ILE A 11 47.12 -15.58 -7.10
N LEU A 12 47.89 -14.50 -7.20
CA LEU A 12 49.35 -14.60 -7.36
C LEU A 12 50.05 -15.19 -6.12
N SER A 13 49.50 -15.01 -4.93
CA SER A 13 50.07 -15.61 -3.70
C SER A 13 49.87 -17.13 -3.63
N VAL A 14 48.89 -17.68 -4.35
CA VAL A 14 48.61 -19.11 -4.42
C VAL A 14 49.36 -19.80 -5.59
N MET A 15 49.67 -19.06 -6.67
CA MET A 15 50.35 -19.60 -7.84
C MET A 15 51.90 -19.54 -7.78
N VAL A 16 52.48 -18.86 -6.79
CA VAL A 16 53.96 -18.86 -6.61
C VAL A 16 54.50 -20.17 -6.05
N LEU A 17 53.63 -21.12 -5.67
CA LEU A 17 54.04 -22.44 -5.19
C LEU A 17 54.15 -23.53 -6.27
N ALA A 18 53.92 -23.22 -7.55
CA ALA A 18 53.94 -24.23 -8.63
C ALA A 18 55.07 -24.07 -9.67
N GLY A 19 56.04 -23.18 -9.49
CA GLY A 19 57.02 -22.90 -10.51
C GLY A 19 58.43 -22.55 -9.99
N ALA A 20 59.12 -23.47 -9.30
CA ALA A 20 60.57 -23.44 -9.20
C ALA A 20 61.10 -24.83 -8.87
N ALA A 21 61.30 -25.63 -9.91
CA ALA A 21 62.19 -26.79 -9.81
C ALA A 21 63.65 -26.35 -9.92
N GLN A 22 64.47 -26.87 -8.97
CA GLN A 22 65.97 -26.82 -8.89
C GLN A 22 66.57 -25.63 -8.14
N ALA A 23 66.43 -25.66 -6.80
CA ALA A 23 67.51 -25.22 -5.89
C ALA A 23 67.48 -26.13 -4.65
N LYS A 24 68.63 -26.53 -4.20
CA LYS A 24 68.88 -27.51 -3.13
C LYS A 24 67.96 -27.27 -1.91
N GLU A 25 67.28 -28.34 -1.51
CA GLU A 25 66.37 -28.35 -0.34
C GLU A 25 67.15 -28.14 0.95
N GLN A 26 66.96 -26.95 1.54
CA GLN A 26 66.90 -26.88 3.00
C GLN A 26 65.45 -27.14 3.37
N PRO A 27 65.07 -27.86 4.42
CA PRO A 27 63.72 -28.09 4.80
C PRO A 27 63.15 -26.74 5.24
N GLN A 28 62.33 -26.13 4.35
CA GLN A 28 61.50 -24.99 4.72
C GLN A 28 60.54 -25.51 5.80
N LYS A 29 60.73 -25.05 7.05
CA LYS A 29 59.71 -25.20 8.09
C LYS A 29 58.43 -24.60 7.50
N LEU A 30 57.45 -25.46 7.20
CA LEU A 30 56.10 -25.03 6.88
C LEU A 30 55.72 -24.00 7.94
N ARG A 31 55.54 -22.74 7.55
CA ARG A 31 55.01 -21.70 8.44
C ARG A 31 53.59 -22.13 8.75
N VAL A 32 53.39 -22.68 9.94
CA VAL A 32 52.04 -22.95 10.46
C VAL A 32 51.34 -21.59 10.58
N VAL A 33 50.28 -21.40 9.80
CA VAL A 33 49.44 -20.20 9.88
C VAL A 33 48.94 -20.10 11.31
N SER A 34 49.08 -18.94 11.94
CA SER A 34 48.61 -18.71 13.33
C SER A 34 47.08 -18.82 13.41
N ASP A 35 46.59 -19.22 14.57
CA ASP A 35 45.13 -19.34 14.80
C ASP A 35 44.44 -17.98 14.64
N ASP A 36 45.06 -16.87 15.06
CA ASP A 36 44.51 -15.51 14.82
C ASP A 36 44.32 -15.20 13.34
N THR A 37 45.29 -15.61 12.50
CA THR A 37 45.19 -15.44 11.05
C THR A 37 44.06 -16.28 10.47
N LEU A 38 43.91 -17.51 10.92
CA LEU A 38 42.79 -18.38 10.50
C LEU A 38 41.46 -17.83 10.96
N ILE A 39 41.33 -17.33 12.18
CA ILE A 39 40.11 -16.70 12.68
C ILE A 39 39.69 -15.54 11.78
N ILE A 40 40.62 -14.61 11.47
CA ILE A 40 40.35 -13.47 10.60
C ILE A 40 39.93 -13.95 9.20
N GLN A 41 40.59 -14.94 8.62
CA GLN A 41 40.22 -15.50 7.34
C GLN A 41 38.83 -16.14 7.35
N GLY A 42 38.50 -16.93 8.37
CA GLY A 42 37.19 -17.57 8.52
C GLY A 42 36.06 -16.53 8.61
N LEU A 43 36.28 -15.46 9.40
CA LEU A 43 35.30 -14.35 9.53
C LEU A 43 35.12 -13.59 8.21
N LEU A 44 36.21 -13.32 7.49
CA LEU A 44 36.13 -12.67 6.18
C LEU A 44 35.36 -13.55 5.17
N PHE A 45 35.59 -14.85 5.16
CA PHE A 45 34.87 -15.77 4.30
C PHE A 45 33.36 -15.80 4.64
N GLU A 46 32.96 -15.73 5.92
CA GLU A 46 31.56 -15.57 6.32
C GLU A 46 30.95 -14.31 5.75
N GLU A 47 31.65 -13.16 5.88
CA GLU A 47 31.18 -11.86 5.38
C GLU A 47 31.00 -11.87 3.86
N TYR A 48 31.93 -12.50 3.14
CA TYR A 48 31.83 -12.67 1.67
C TYR A 48 30.93 -13.84 1.24
N LYS A 49 30.25 -14.52 2.19
CA LYS A 49 29.38 -15.69 1.96
C LYS A 49 30.08 -16.84 1.28
N ALA A 50 31.41 -16.95 1.42
CA ALA A 50 32.21 -18.06 0.98
C ALA A 50 32.21 -19.17 2.09
N TYR A 51 31.00 -19.70 2.32
CA TYR A 51 30.75 -20.58 3.49
C TYR A 51 31.52 -21.90 3.46
N ASP A 52 31.86 -22.44 2.29
CA ASP A 52 32.71 -23.59 2.12
C ASP A 52 34.13 -23.34 2.67
N LEU A 53 34.72 -22.20 2.30
CA LEU A 53 36.05 -21.79 2.79
C LEU A 53 36.03 -21.45 4.28
N SER A 54 35.00 -20.74 4.74
CA SER A 54 34.82 -20.43 6.17
C SER A 54 34.75 -21.72 7.00
N ARG A 55 33.93 -22.68 6.54
CA ARG A 55 33.80 -23.98 7.19
C ARG A 55 35.14 -24.69 7.34
N GLU A 56 35.93 -24.81 6.27
CA GLU A 56 37.22 -25.48 6.29
C GLU A 56 38.21 -24.82 7.27
N VAL A 57 38.19 -23.49 7.34
CA VAL A 57 39.03 -22.76 8.28
C VAL A 57 38.60 -23.04 9.73
N PHE A 58 37.32 -22.96 10.07
CA PHE A 58 36.83 -23.21 11.43
C PHE A 58 36.94 -24.69 11.81
N LYS A 59 36.81 -25.62 10.87
CA LYS A 59 37.10 -27.03 11.07
C LYS A 59 38.56 -27.24 11.46
N THR A 60 39.48 -26.61 10.74
CA THR A 60 40.92 -26.69 11.04
C THR A 60 41.23 -26.13 12.44
N LEU A 61 40.60 -25.02 12.82
CA LEU A 61 40.77 -24.44 14.15
C LEU A 61 40.24 -25.37 15.24
N TYR A 62 39.05 -25.97 15.05
CA TYR A 62 38.48 -26.90 16.00
C TYR A 62 39.37 -28.18 16.15
N ASP A 63 39.81 -28.73 15.05
CA ASP A 63 40.64 -29.95 15.05
C ASP A 63 42.02 -29.72 15.71
N ARG A 64 42.53 -28.45 15.74
CA ARG A 64 43.77 -28.07 16.43
C ARG A 64 43.58 -27.79 17.91
N THR A 65 42.50 -27.10 18.28
CA THR A 65 42.34 -26.50 19.61
C THR A 65 41.36 -27.23 20.51
N GLY A 66 40.38 -27.92 19.91
CA GLY A 66 39.27 -28.53 20.62
C GLY A 66 38.23 -27.48 21.14
N GLU A 67 38.40 -26.17 20.81
CA GLU A 67 37.50 -25.14 21.29
C GLU A 67 36.13 -25.19 20.59
N SER A 68 35.09 -25.41 21.36
CA SER A 68 33.70 -25.57 20.87
C SER A 68 33.20 -24.40 20.03
N ALA A 69 33.70 -23.19 20.28
CA ALA A 69 33.34 -22.00 19.51
C ALA A 69 33.65 -22.17 17.99
N TYR A 70 34.73 -22.85 17.67
CA TYR A 70 35.09 -23.10 16.28
C TYR A 70 34.21 -24.19 15.64
N LEU A 71 33.87 -25.25 16.39
CA LEU A 71 32.89 -26.25 15.92
C LEU A 71 31.54 -25.58 15.60
N PHE A 72 31.06 -24.70 16.46
CA PHE A 72 29.77 -24.02 16.23
C PHE A 72 29.83 -23.09 15.01
N ARG A 73 30.97 -22.44 14.73
CA ARG A 73 31.15 -21.65 13.50
C ARG A 73 31.27 -22.50 12.25
N GLU A 74 32.00 -23.61 12.31
CA GLU A 74 32.05 -24.62 11.25
C GLU A 74 30.64 -25.08 10.85
N VAL A 75 29.83 -25.44 11.86
CA VAL A 75 28.46 -25.90 11.69
C VAL A 75 27.56 -24.77 11.17
N ALA A 76 27.71 -23.55 11.69
CA ALA A 76 26.96 -22.41 11.22
C ALA A 76 27.26 -22.08 9.74
N SER A 77 28.51 -22.14 9.34
CA SER A 77 28.93 -21.96 7.94
C SER A 77 28.35 -23.05 7.04
N SER A 78 28.35 -24.30 7.49
CA SER A 78 27.70 -25.42 6.78
C SER A 78 26.18 -25.15 6.60
N LEU A 79 25.51 -24.69 7.64
CA LEU A 79 24.08 -24.39 7.62
C LEU A 79 23.77 -23.25 6.66
N MET A 80 24.52 -22.14 6.72
CA MET A 80 24.35 -20.99 5.86
C MET A 80 24.62 -21.32 4.38
N GLY A 81 25.62 -22.13 4.12
CA GLY A 81 25.97 -22.63 2.77
C GLY A 81 25.09 -23.79 2.30
N LYS A 82 24.32 -24.40 3.19
CA LYS A 82 23.57 -25.65 2.95
C LYS A 82 24.48 -26.79 2.41
N ILE A 83 25.68 -26.88 2.95
CA ILE A 83 26.72 -27.83 2.54
C ILE A 83 27.11 -28.71 3.74
N TYR A 84 27.55 -29.92 3.50
CA TYR A 84 28.07 -30.86 4.50
C TYR A 84 27.13 -31.03 5.71
N ILE A 85 25.82 -31.02 5.50
CA ILE A 85 24.81 -31.01 6.58
C ILE A 85 24.90 -32.28 7.44
N ASP A 86 25.01 -33.46 6.83
CA ASP A 86 25.08 -34.73 7.56
C ASP A 86 26.41 -34.89 8.34
N GLU A 87 27.51 -34.39 7.77
CA GLU A 87 28.81 -34.36 8.50
C GLU A 87 28.70 -33.44 9.72
N SER A 88 28.09 -32.24 9.55
CA SER A 88 27.89 -31.29 10.63
C SER A 88 27.00 -31.87 11.73
N ILE A 89 25.94 -32.59 11.38
CA ILE A 89 25.09 -33.31 12.34
C ILE A 89 25.92 -34.34 13.12
N THR A 90 26.73 -35.13 12.43
CA THR A 90 27.53 -36.17 13.07
C THR A 90 28.54 -35.59 14.05
N ARG A 91 29.27 -34.55 13.63
CA ARG A 91 30.27 -33.89 14.47
C ARG A 91 29.63 -33.21 15.69
N LEU A 92 28.50 -32.55 15.50
CA LEU A 92 27.80 -31.85 16.56
C LEU A 92 27.17 -32.84 17.56
N LYS A 93 26.67 -33.97 17.12
CA LYS A 93 26.18 -35.06 18.01
C LYS A 93 27.28 -35.65 18.87
N ALA A 94 28.45 -35.94 18.29
CA ALA A 94 29.59 -36.42 19.05
C ALA A 94 30.04 -35.43 20.13
N TRP A 95 29.95 -34.12 19.82
CA TRP A 95 30.20 -33.06 20.81
C TRP A 95 29.13 -33.03 21.91
N ASP A 96 27.85 -33.15 21.56
CA ASP A 96 26.72 -33.13 22.50
C ASP A 96 26.76 -34.31 23.48
N GLU A 97 27.14 -35.50 23.00
CA GLU A 97 27.32 -36.69 23.85
C GLU A 97 28.41 -36.48 24.91
N ALA A 98 29.44 -35.70 24.61
CA ALA A 98 30.49 -35.34 25.56
C ALA A 98 30.09 -34.16 26.49
N HIS A 99 29.07 -33.43 26.15
CA HIS A 99 28.61 -32.21 26.88
C HIS A 99 27.09 -32.22 27.14
N PRO A 100 26.53 -33.24 27.81
CA PRO A 100 25.08 -33.45 27.92
C PRO A 100 24.34 -32.35 28.69
N ASP A 101 25.06 -31.57 29.49
CA ASP A 101 24.48 -30.52 30.33
C ASP A 101 24.24 -29.21 29.60
N THR A 102 24.67 -29.11 28.35
CA THR A 102 24.53 -27.88 27.55
C THR A 102 23.37 -27.99 26.58
N LEU A 103 22.93 -26.82 26.03
CA LEU A 103 21.89 -26.76 25.03
C LEU A 103 22.38 -26.20 23.68
N GLU A 104 23.67 -25.88 23.60
CA GLU A 104 24.28 -25.22 22.45
C GLU A 104 24.19 -26.08 21.18
N ALA A 105 24.48 -27.37 21.29
CA ALA A 105 24.38 -28.31 20.19
C ALA A 105 22.94 -28.40 19.65
N ARG A 106 21.95 -28.46 20.54
CA ARG A 106 20.51 -28.57 20.17
C ARG A 106 20.03 -27.38 19.37
N ARG A 107 20.52 -26.18 19.71
CA ARG A 107 20.21 -24.94 18.96
C ARG A 107 20.67 -24.99 17.51
N LEU A 108 21.73 -25.74 17.22
CA LEU A 108 22.24 -25.92 15.87
C LEU A 108 21.72 -27.21 15.21
N LEU A 109 21.46 -28.28 15.97
CA LEU A 109 20.89 -29.53 15.45
C LEU A 109 19.49 -29.33 14.87
N ILE A 110 18.66 -28.53 15.53
CA ILE A 110 17.30 -28.24 15.04
C ILE A 110 17.29 -27.72 13.60
N PRO A 111 17.97 -26.61 13.24
CA PRO A 111 17.98 -26.11 11.88
C PRO A 111 18.73 -27.02 10.90
N LEU A 112 19.75 -27.75 11.35
CA LEU A 112 20.45 -28.77 10.52
C LEU A 112 19.51 -29.90 10.10
N TYR A 113 18.77 -30.47 11.06
CA TYR A 113 17.76 -31.50 10.77
C TYR A 113 16.65 -31.01 9.85
N LEU A 114 16.17 -29.78 10.04
CA LEU A 114 15.18 -29.19 9.14
C LEU A 114 15.75 -28.99 7.72
N THR A 115 17.03 -28.59 7.61
CA THR A 115 17.71 -28.45 6.31
C THR A 115 17.90 -29.80 5.62
N ALA A 116 18.14 -30.86 6.38
CA ALA A 116 18.21 -32.25 5.90
C ALA A 116 16.83 -32.89 5.67
N ASN A 117 15.72 -32.14 5.82
CA ASN A 117 14.34 -32.65 5.77
C ASN A 117 14.03 -33.76 6.82
N ARG A 118 14.77 -33.81 7.92
CA ARG A 118 14.63 -34.75 9.03
C ARG A 118 13.80 -34.15 10.15
N VAL A 119 12.50 -33.87 9.86
CA VAL A 119 11.60 -33.10 10.72
C VAL A 119 11.39 -33.77 12.09
N ASP A 120 11.28 -35.09 12.16
CA ASP A 120 11.09 -35.81 13.44
C ASP A 120 12.30 -35.73 14.35
N ASP A 121 13.51 -35.75 13.77
CA ASP A 121 14.73 -35.52 14.53
C ASP A 121 14.78 -34.10 15.09
N ALA A 122 14.45 -33.12 14.27
CA ALA A 122 14.35 -31.71 14.70
C ALA A 122 13.34 -31.54 15.85
N LYS A 123 12.21 -32.24 15.79
CA LYS A 123 11.19 -32.20 16.87
C LYS A 123 11.72 -32.78 18.18
N ARG A 124 12.43 -33.91 18.12
CA ARG A 124 13.05 -34.49 19.34
C ARG A 124 14.01 -33.51 20.01
N GLU A 125 14.86 -32.87 19.23
CA GLU A 125 15.77 -31.85 19.79
C GLU A 125 15.01 -30.63 20.34
N ALA A 126 13.92 -30.21 19.66
CA ALA A 126 13.07 -29.12 20.13
C ALA A 126 12.34 -29.49 21.44
N ASP A 127 11.84 -30.71 21.60
CA ASP A 127 11.21 -31.17 22.83
C ASP A 127 12.18 -31.12 24.01
N ILE A 128 13.40 -31.62 23.84
CA ILE A 128 14.45 -31.56 24.88
C ILE A 128 14.82 -30.09 25.21
N LEU A 129 14.90 -29.23 24.18
CA LEU A 129 15.17 -27.80 24.38
C LEU A 129 14.07 -27.13 25.23
N LEU A 130 12.78 -27.46 24.97
CA LEU A 130 11.63 -26.93 25.67
C LEU A 130 11.50 -27.44 27.11
N GLU A 131 12.01 -28.63 27.43
CA GLU A 131 12.05 -29.16 28.79
C GLU A 131 13.05 -28.39 29.68
N ARG A 132 14.09 -27.82 29.08
CA ARG A 132 15.24 -27.26 29.80
C ARG A 132 15.37 -25.73 29.65
N SER A 133 14.61 -25.09 28.74
CA SER A 133 14.70 -23.67 28.49
C SER A 133 13.32 -23.03 28.26
N THR A 134 13.14 -21.87 28.87
CA THR A 134 11.99 -20.99 28.62
C THR A 134 12.40 -19.69 27.92
N LYS A 135 13.66 -19.57 27.51
CA LYS A 135 14.16 -18.36 26.84
C LYS A 135 13.39 -18.09 25.54
N PRO A 136 12.98 -16.86 25.26
CA PRO A 136 12.24 -16.53 24.03
C PRO A 136 12.91 -17.02 22.74
N ALA A 137 14.24 -16.90 22.64
CA ALA A 137 14.99 -17.39 21.48
C ALA A 137 14.88 -18.92 21.27
N ASP A 138 14.88 -19.67 22.37
CA ASP A 138 14.77 -21.13 22.33
C ASP A 138 13.33 -21.56 22.00
N LEU A 139 12.32 -20.85 22.51
CA LEU A 139 10.91 -21.09 22.16
C LEU A 139 10.64 -20.78 20.68
N ASP A 140 11.21 -19.69 20.16
CA ASP A 140 11.08 -19.31 18.74
C ASP A 140 11.74 -20.35 17.83
N LEU A 141 12.95 -20.80 18.19
CA LEU A 141 13.67 -21.85 17.49
C LEU A 141 12.86 -23.16 17.48
N ALA A 142 12.38 -23.59 18.66
CA ALA A 142 11.61 -24.81 18.83
C ALA A 142 10.24 -24.78 18.11
N ALA A 143 9.70 -23.62 17.80
CA ALA A 143 8.46 -23.50 17.03
C ALA A 143 8.62 -24.02 15.58
N ASN A 144 9.83 -23.96 14.99
CA ASN A 144 10.04 -24.31 13.60
C ASN A 144 9.74 -25.78 13.27
N PRO A 145 10.26 -26.80 13.99
CA PRO A 145 9.93 -28.20 13.72
C PRO A 145 8.42 -28.49 13.76
N TYR A 146 7.67 -27.81 14.64
CA TYR A 146 6.21 -27.95 14.71
C TYR A 146 5.51 -27.34 13.50
N LEU A 147 6.02 -26.24 12.96
CA LEU A 147 5.50 -25.67 11.71
C LEU A 147 5.75 -26.63 10.53
N TYR A 148 6.98 -27.15 10.40
CA TYR A 148 7.33 -28.08 9.33
C TYR A 148 6.56 -29.40 9.41
N SER A 149 6.18 -29.85 10.61
CA SER A 149 5.35 -31.05 10.80
C SER A 149 3.84 -30.81 10.73
N GLY A 150 3.40 -29.56 10.46
CA GLY A 150 1.97 -29.22 10.44
C GLY A 150 1.30 -29.10 11.82
N ASN A 151 2.06 -29.17 12.90
CA ASN A 151 1.53 -28.96 14.25
C ASN A 151 1.44 -27.47 14.58
N PHE A 152 0.61 -26.75 13.80
CA PHE A 152 0.47 -25.30 13.89
C PHE A 152 0.00 -24.82 15.26
N LYS A 153 -0.88 -25.57 15.94
CA LYS A 153 -1.37 -25.20 17.29
C LYS A 153 -0.22 -25.12 18.32
N LYS A 154 0.69 -26.07 18.30
CA LYS A 154 1.85 -26.04 19.20
C LYS A 154 2.79 -24.88 18.86
N ALA A 155 3.05 -24.66 17.57
CA ALA A 155 3.85 -23.54 17.12
C ALA A 155 3.25 -22.19 17.52
N VAL A 156 1.95 -21.98 17.32
CA VAL A 156 1.22 -20.79 17.77
C VAL A 156 1.41 -20.57 19.26
N SER A 157 1.20 -21.63 20.09
CA SER A 157 1.35 -21.52 21.55
C SER A 157 2.75 -21.09 21.98
N LEU A 158 3.81 -21.57 21.28
CA LEU A 158 5.19 -21.16 21.54
C LEU A 158 5.43 -19.71 21.14
N LEU A 159 5.02 -19.33 19.92
CA LEU A 159 5.21 -17.98 19.41
C LEU A 159 4.40 -16.92 20.19
N GLU A 160 3.23 -17.27 20.74
CA GLU A 160 2.49 -16.39 21.64
C GLU A 160 3.27 -16.05 22.91
N LYS A 161 3.97 -17.06 23.50
CA LYS A 161 4.85 -16.82 24.66
C LYS A 161 6.01 -15.90 24.29
N VAL A 162 6.66 -16.18 23.14
CA VAL A 162 7.75 -15.33 22.63
C VAL A 162 7.28 -13.90 22.43
N TYR A 163 6.14 -13.71 21.77
CA TYR A 163 5.61 -12.38 21.52
C TYR A 163 5.23 -11.65 22.81
N LYS A 164 4.62 -12.34 23.78
CA LYS A 164 4.24 -11.76 25.06
C LYS A 164 5.43 -11.21 25.84
N GLU A 165 6.59 -11.86 25.76
CA GLU A 165 7.80 -11.43 26.46
C GLU A 165 8.61 -10.37 25.67
N THR A 166 8.64 -10.47 24.35
CA THR A 166 9.56 -9.65 23.53
C THR A 166 8.88 -8.48 22.84
N SER A 167 7.57 -8.53 22.65
CA SER A 167 6.80 -7.60 21.78
C SER A 167 7.38 -7.45 20.38
N ASN A 168 8.12 -8.44 19.88
CA ASN A 168 8.81 -8.39 18.59
C ASN A 168 7.83 -8.45 17.43
N GLU A 169 7.85 -7.44 16.56
CA GLU A 169 6.94 -7.35 15.40
C GLU A 169 7.13 -8.49 14.39
N ASN A 170 8.34 -8.99 14.19
CA ASN A 170 8.55 -10.10 13.26
C ASN A 170 7.88 -11.38 13.77
N VAL A 171 7.94 -11.62 15.09
CA VAL A 171 7.24 -12.73 15.73
C VAL A 171 5.73 -12.54 15.60
N LEU A 172 5.22 -11.34 15.84
CA LEU A 172 3.80 -10.99 15.70
C LEU A 172 3.29 -11.23 14.28
N LEU A 173 4.04 -10.78 13.27
CA LEU A 173 3.67 -10.94 11.86
C LEU A 173 3.66 -12.42 11.46
N ARG A 174 4.66 -13.18 11.89
CA ARG A 174 4.72 -14.63 11.67
C ARG A 174 3.57 -15.35 12.36
N LEU A 175 3.32 -15.05 13.62
CA LEU A 175 2.22 -15.61 14.41
C LEU A 175 0.86 -15.31 13.78
N SER A 176 0.62 -14.07 13.39
CA SER A 176 -0.64 -13.66 12.74
C SER A 176 -0.82 -14.35 11.37
N GLY A 177 0.25 -14.57 10.62
CA GLY A 177 0.21 -15.34 9.38
C GLY A 177 -0.21 -16.79 9.60
N ILE A 178 0.40 -17.46 10.59
CA ILE A 178 0.07 -18.86 10.92
C ILE A 178 -1.38 -18.97 11.41
N MET A 179 -1.83 -18.04 12.25
CA MET A 179 -3.21 -18.00 12.73
C MET A 179 -4.23 -17.85 11.61
N ASP A 180 -3.92 -16.99 10.62
CA ASP A 180 -4.80 -16.76 9.47
C ASP A 180 -4.86 -17.97 8.53
N GLU A 181 -3.69 -18.51 8.17
CA GLU A 181 -3.56 -19.46 7.06
C GLU A 181 -3.79 -20.92 7.48
N TYR A 182 -3.42 -21.28 8.73
CA TYR A 182 -3.33 -22.68 9.13
C TYR A 182 -4.21 -23.05 10.31
N THR A 183 -4.54 -22.12 11.23
CA THR A 183 -5.37 -22.47 12.41
C THR A 183 -6.79 -21.91 12.35
N GLY A 184 -7.08 -21.06 11.37
CA GLY A 184 -8.40 -20.41 11.23
C GLY A 184 -8.71 -19.36 12.32
N GLU A 185 -7.70 -18.92 13.08
CA GLU A 185 -7.85 -17.95 14.17
C GLU A 185 -7.65 -16.50 13.72
N ARG A 186 -8.12 -16.14 12.50
CA ARG A 186 -7.94 -14.82 11.92
C ARG A 186 -8.38 -13.68 12.82
N LYS A 187 -9.52 -13.81 13.48
CA LYS A 187 -10.03 -12.78 14.40
C LYS A 187 -9.08 -12.52 15.57
N LYS A 188 -8.45 -13.57 16.09
CA LYS A 188 -7.44 -13.47 17.14
C LYS A 188 -6.17 -12.80 16.63
N ALA A 189 -5.74 -13.12 15.40
CA ALA A 189 -4.62 -12.44 14.75
C ALA A 189 -4.87 -10.94 14.60
N ILE A 190 -6.07 -10.54 14.16
CA ILE A 190 -6.48 -9.14 14.10
C ILE A 190 -6.41 -8.48 15.47
N GLN A 191 -6.94 -9.12 16.49
CA GLN A 191 -6.93 -8.58 17.85
C GLN A 191 -5.51 -8.36 18.39
N LEU A 192 -4.59 -9.29 18.13
CA LEU A 192 -3.18 -9.16 18.53
C LEU A 192 -2.50 -8.00 17.81
N LEU A 193 -2.68 -7.89 16.50
CA LEU A 193 -2.12 -6.81 15.68
C LEU A 193 -2.68 -5.43 16.09
N GLU A 194 -3.99 -5.34 16.34
CA GLU A 194 -4.65 -4.11 16.81
C GLU A 194 -4.14 -3.70 18.21
N THR A 195 -3.97 -4.68 19.10
CA THR A 195 -3.43 -4.41 20.44
C THR A 195 -2.00 -3.88 20.33
N HIS A 196 -1.16 -4.53 19.51
CA HIS A 196 0.20 -4.07 19.26
C HIS A 196 0.23 -2.65 18.71
N ARG A 197 -0.56 -2.37 17.69
CA ARG A 197 -0.66 -1.05 17.04
C ARG A 197 -1.05 0.06 18.03
N ARG A 198 -1.96 -0.23 18.97
CA ARG A 198 -2.42 0.75 19.97
C ARG A 198 -1.40 0.99 21.07
N MET A 199 -0.62 -0.02 21.43
CA MET A 199 0.35 0.08 22.52
C MET A 199 1.71 0.59 22.08
N ASN A 200 2.03 0.52 20.79
CA ASN A 200 3.35 0.87 20.27
C ASN A 200 3.29 2.02 19.26
N ILE A 201 3.81 3.17 19.64
CA ILE A 201 3.83 4.37 18.78
C ILE A 201 4.66 4.17 17.52
N LEU A 202 5.72 3.36 17.59
CA LEU A 202 6.67 3.10 16.50
C LEU A 202 6.30 1.87 15.66
N THR A 203 5.05 1.41 15.73
CA THR A 203 4.57 0.28 14.92
C THR A 203 4.94 0.44 13.45
N SER A 204 5.56 -0.60 12.87
CA SER A 204 5.99 -0.58 11.45
C SER A 204 4.81 -0.64 10.49
N GLN A 205 5.01 -0.16 9.26
CA GLN A 205 3.99 -0.27 8.20
C GLN A 205 3.59 -1.72 7.89
N LYS A 206 4.47 -2.69 8.13
CA LYS A 206 4.18 -4.12 7.91
C LYS A 206 2.99 -4.61 8.74
N VAL A 207 2.87 -4.13 9.98
CA VAL A 207 1.73 -4.47 10.87
C VAL A 207 0.43 -3.91 10.30
N TYR A 208 0.43 -2.65 9.83
CA TYR A 208 -0.76 -2.06 9.20
C TYR A 208 -1.16 -2.81 7.93
N PHE A 209 -0.20 -3.18 7.08
CA PHE A 209 -0.49 -3.92 5.86
C PHE A 209 -1.03 -5.33 6.14
N LYS A 210 -0.51 -6.01 7.19
CA LYS A 210 -1.08 -7.30 7.61
C LYS A 210 -2.51 -7.14 8.14
N LEU A 211 -2.80 -6.07 8.89
CA LEU A 211 -4.17 -5.74 9.32
C LEU A 211 -5.10 -5.52 8.13
N LEU A 212 -4.67 -4.74 7.14
CA LEU A 212 -5.45 -4.50 5.92
C LEU A 212 -5.75 -5.81 5.18
N ASP A 213 -4.75 -6.69 5.02
CA ASP A 213 -4.95 -8.02 4.40
C ASP A 213 -6.02 -8.83 5.14
N LEU A 214 -5.93 -8.89 6.47
CA LEU A 214 -6.87 -9.64 7.29
C LEU A 214 -8.29 -9.04 7.27
N TYR A 215 -8.42 -7.70 7.30
CA TYR A 215 -9.71 -7.03 7.20
C TYR A 215 -10.37 -7.21 5.82
N VAL A 216 -9.58 -7.23 4.74
CA VAL A 216 -10.10 -7.59 3.41
C VAL A 216 -10.67 -9.00 3.41
N LYS A 217 -9.97 -9.97 3.97
CA LYS A 217 -10.41 -11.37 4.08
C LYS A 217 -11.67 -11.54 4.95
N GLU A 218 -11.80 -10.72 6.01
CA GLU A 218 -12.99 -10.68 6.87
C GLU A 218 -14.12 -9.82 6.30
N LYS A 219 -13.89 -9.07 5.22
CA LYS A 219 -14.81 -8.06 4.67
C LYS A 219 -15.19 -6.98 5.70
N ASP A 220 -14.29 -6.68 6.61
CA ASP A 220 -14.48 -5.67 7.66
C ASP A 220 -14.05 -4.29 7.15
N VAL A 221 -15.02 -3.56 6.60
CA VAL A 221 -14.80 -2.22 6.03
C VAL A 221 -14.45 -1.20 7.12
N ASP A 222 -15.00 -1.34 8.33
CA ASP A 222 -14.70 -0.43 9.44
C ASP A 222 -13.24 -0.60 9.91
N GLY A 223 -12.76 -1.83 9.97
CA GLY A 223 -11.35 -2.14 10.20
C GLY A 223 -10.43 -1.53 9.14
N LEU A 224 -10.82 -1.62 7.86
CA LEU A 224 -10.09 -0.99 6.76
C LEU A 224 -10.02 0.53 6.93
N ILE A 225 -11.18 1.19 7.15
CA ILE A 225 -11.26 2.65 7.37
C ILE A 225 -10.37 3.07 8.56
N SER A 226 -10.47 2.37 9.69
CA SER A 226 -9.68 2.66 10.89
C SER A 226 -8.18 2.56 10.61
N THR A 227 -7.77 1.52 9.87
CA THR A 227 -6.35 1.27 9.57
C THR A 227 -5.81 2.28 8.58
N TYR A 228 -6.55 2.61 7.51
CA TYR A 228 -6.15 3.65 6.57
C TYR A 228 -6.09 5.04 7.21
N LYS A 229 -7.02 5.38 8.13
CA LYS A 229 -6.96 6.61 8.92
C LYS A 229 -5.66 6.70 9.72
N ALA A 230 -5.28 5.63 10.40
CA ALA A 230 -4.04 5.60 11.17
C ALA A 230 -2.79 5.75 10.26
N LEU A 231 -2.78 5.13 9.08
CA LEU A 231 -1.72 5.30 8.09
C LEU A 231 -1.67 6.72 7.55
N TYR A 232 -2.82 7.34 7.28
CA TYR A 232 -2.89 8.72 6.83
C TYR A 232 -2.41 9.71 7.90
N GLU A 233 -2.82 9.52 9.16
CA GLU A 233 -2.36 10.35 10.27
C GLU A 233 -0.83 10.30 10.43
N LYS A 234 -0.23 9.12 10.23
CA LYS A 234 1.22 8.90 10.36
C LYS A 234 2.02 9.48 9.19
N ASN A 235 1.55 9.32 7.96
CA ASN A 235 2.35 9.57 6.75
C ASN A 235 1.88 10.80 5.96
N LYS A 236 0.63 11.23 6.12
CA LYS A 236 -0.01 12.32 5.35
C LYS A 236 0.04 12.12 3.83
N GLU A 237 -0.01 10.86 3.37
CA GLU A 237 0.03 10.53 1.95
C GLU A 237 -1.39 10.45 1.37
N ASP A 238 -1.66 11.19 0.30
CA ASP A 238 -2.97 11.29 -0.38
C ASP A 238 -3.56 9.93 -0.77
N LYS A 239 -2.70 8.96 -1.09
CA LYS A 239 -3.15 7.60 -1.42
C LYS A 239 -3.99 6.97 -0.31
N TYR A 240 -3.67 7.24 0.96
CA TYR A 240 -4.44 6.72 2.10
C TYR A 240 -5.75 7.49 2.28
N LEU A 241 -5.73 8.80 2.06
CA LEU A 241 -6.95 9.61 2.07
C LEU A 241 -7.95 9.08 1.04
N LYS A 242 -7.48 8.84 -0.20
CA LYS A 242 -8.30 8.24 -1.24
C LYS A 242 -8.89 6.90 -0.83
N LYS A 243 -8.07 5.99 -0.24
CA LYS A 243 -8.53 4.69 0.24
C LYS A 243 -9.58 4.79 1.36
N ILE A 244 -9.49 5.80 2.23
CA ILE A 244 -10.52 6.07 3.25
C ILE A 244 -11.84 6.41 2.58
N ILE A 245 -11.81 7.30 1.58
CA ILE A 245 -13.01 7.73 0.87
C ILE A 245 -13.61 6.59 0.04
N ASP A 246 -12.77 5.83 -0.68
CA ASP A 246 -13.21 4.63 -1.42
C ASP A 246 -13.93 3.63 -0.48
N ALA A 247 -13.40 3.42 0.73
CA ALA A 247 -13.99 2.51 1.71
C ALA A 247 -15.32 3.03 2.27
N TYR A 248 -15.43 4.33 2.53
CA TYR A 248 -16.72 4.95 2.90
C TYR A 248 -17.75 4.85 1.77
N ALA A 249 -17.33 5.10 0.53
CA ALA A 249 -18.21 4.98 -0.64
C ALA A 249 -18.68 3.53 -0.82
N TYR A 250 -17.79 2.55 -0.67
CA TYR A 250 -18.15 1.12 -0.70
C TYR A 250 -19.17 0.75 0.39
N LYS A 251 -19.03 1.35 1.57
CA LYS A 251 -19.99 1.18 2.68
C LYS A 251 -21.33 1.91 2.44
N GLY A 252 -21.39 2.83 1.50
CA GLY A 252 -22.54 3.72 1.29
C GLY A 252 -22.63 4.86 2.33
N ASP A 253 -21.58 5.08 3.13
CA ASP A 253 -21.53 6.06 4.22
C ASP A 253 -20.86 7.37 3.77
N LEU A 254 -21.52 8.08 2.86
CA LEU A 254 -21.02 9.37 2.37
C LEU A 254 -20.97 10.44 3.47
N ASP A 255 -21.85 10.37 4.46
CA ASP A 255 -21.87 11.31 5.58
C ASP A 255 -20.65 11.12 6.47
N GLY A 256 -20.23 9.85 6.69
CA GLY A 256 -18.97 9.52 7.37
C GLY A 256 -17.72 10.02 6.63
N ALA A 257 -17.72 9.94 5.28
CA ALA A 257 -16.67 10.50 4.45
C ALA A 257 -16.57 12.02 4.60
N ILE A 258 -17.70 12.72 4.48
CA ILE A 258 -17.80 14.18 4.64
C ILE A 258 -17.28 14.58 6.04
N ALA A 259 -17.80 13.97 7.10
CA ALA A 259 -17.39 14.29 8.47
C ALA A 259 -15.89 14.07 8.71
N TYR A 260 -15.31 13.04 8.09
CA TYR A 260 -13.88 12.81 8.17
C TYR A 260 -13.06 13.89 7.45
N LEU A 261 -13.43 14.25 6.22
CA LEU A 261 -12.73 15.28 5.44
C LEU A 261 -12.84 16.67 6.10
N GLU A 262 -14.01 17.03 6.63
CA GLU A 262 -14.21 18.27 7.41
C GLU A 262 -13.28 18.33 8.64
N LYS A 263 -13.06 17.17 9.30
CA LYS A 263 -12.18 17.06 10.47
C LYS A 263 -10.70 17.22 10.10
N VAL A 264 -10.25 16.52 9.06
CA VAL A 264 -8.81 16.54 8.69
C VAL A 264 -8.42 17.80 7.93
N LYS A 265 -9.40 18.54 7.39
CA LYS A 265 -9.21 19.78 6.60
C LYS A 265 -8.29 19.59 5.41
N ASP A 266 -8.42 18.44 4.77
CA ASP A 266 -7.65 18.02 3.61
C ASP A 266 -8.57 17.35 2.60
N GLY A 267 -8.16 17.31 1.31
CA GLY A 267 -9.00 16.76 0.26
C GLY A 267 -10.20 17.61 -0.12
N ASP A 268 -10.06 18.94 -0.10
CA ASP A 268 -11.14 19.90 -0.38
C ASP A 268 -11.88 19.64 -1.71
N TYR A 269 -11.15 19.21 -2.75
CA TYR A 269 -11.78 18.84 -4.02
C TYR A 269 -12.73 17.64 -3.86
N ILE A 270 -12.30 16.61 -3.13
CA ILE A 270 -13.15 15.44 -2.87
C ILE A 270 -14.37 15.85 -2.03
N LEU A 271 -14.15 16.68 -1.01
CA LEU A 271 -15.19 17.21 -0.15
C LEU A 271 -16.21 18.02 -0.95
N TYR A 272 -15.75 18.83 -1.91
CA TYR A 272 -16.58 19.58 -2.83
C TYR A 272 -17.51 18.67 -3.65
N GLU A 273 -16.97 17.61 -4.26
CA GLU A 273 -17.75 16.65 -5.03
C GLU A 273 -18.79 15.91 -4.16
N LEU A 274 -18.41 15.52 -2.94
CA LEU A 274 -19.32 14.88 -1.98
C LEU A 274 -20.47 15.85 -1.56
N TYR A 275 -20.18 17.13 -1.37
CA TYR A 275 -21.21 18.12 -1.09
C TYR A 275 -22.18 18.26 -2.26
N LYS A 276 -21.71 18.28 -3.50
CA LYS A 276 -22.57 18.32 -4.70
C LYS A 276 -23.45 17.07 -4.76
N GLN A 277 -22.88 15.89 -4.59
CA GLN A 277 -23.62 14.63 -4.61
C GLN A 277 -24.71 14.57 -3.55
N LYS A 278 -24.46 15.11 -2.35
CA LYS A 278 -25.43 15.20 -1.25
C LYS A 278 -26.33 16.42 -1.34
N LYS A 279 -26.25 17.22 -2.40
CA LYS A 279 -27.00 18.50 -2.60
C LYS A 279 -26.78 19.49 -1.45
N LEU A 280 -25.62 19.45 -0.79
CA LEU A 280 -25.20 20.37 0.24
C LEU A 280 -24.64 21.67 -0.38
N PHE A 281 -25.41 22.28 -1.29
CA PHE A 281 -24.97 23.36 -2.16
C PHE A 281 -24.42 24.60 -1.42
N ASN A 282 -24.93 24.91 -0.22
CA ASN A 282 -24.37 25.97 0.59
C ASN A 282 -22.92 25.69 1.02
N LYS A 283 -22.61 24.44 1.43
CA LYS A 283 -21.26 24.06 1.82
C LYS A 283 -20.31 24.02 0.60
N ALA A 284 -20.78 23.46 -0.50
CA ALA A 284 -20.03 23.44 -1.76
C ALA A 284 -19.70 24.87 -2.23
N PHE A 285 -20.67 25.79 -2.20
CA PHE A 285 -20.49 27.20 -2.57
C PHE A 285 -19.38 27.89 -1.77
N LEU A 286 -19.35 27.69 -0.45
CA LEU A 286 -18.30 28.27 0.40
C LEU A 286 -16.91 27.71 0.11
N LEU A 287 -16.83 26.46 -0.34
CA LEU A 287 -15.58 25.81 -0.62
C LEU A 287 -14.93 26.26 -1.94
N THR A 288 -15.74 26.75 -2.92
CA THR A 288 -15.21 27.22 -4.22
C THR A 288 -14.22 28.36 -4.10
N ASP A 289 -14.38 29.27 -3.14
CA ASP A 289 -13.44 30.38 -2.94
C ASP A 289 -12.07 29.89 -2.47
N LYS A 290 -12.04 28.86 -1.63
CA LYS A 290 -10.80 28.22 -1.18
C LYS A 290 -10.12 27.52 -2.34
N LEU A 291 -10.88 26.70 -3.10
CA LEU A 291 -10.37 25.96 -4.25
C LEU A 291 -9.82 26.90 -5.34
N TYR A 292 -10.54 28.00 -5.63
CA TYR A 292 -10.03 29.02 -6.55
C TYR A 292 -8.71 29.65 -6.06
N LYS A 293 -8.62 29.95 -4.77
CA LYS A 293 -7.43 30.55 -4.17
C LYS A 293 -6.20 29.66 -4.27
N GLU A 294 -6.41 28.36 -4.08
CA GLU A 294 -5.34 27.34 -4.09
C GLU A 294 -4.92 26.97 -5.52
N GLN A 295 -5.88 26.72 -6.40
CA GLN A 295 -5.63 26.18 -7.73
C GLN A 295 -5.48 27.26 -8.82
N LYS A 296 -6.00 28.47 -8.56
CA LYS A 296 -6.04 29.57 -9.54
C LYS A 296 -6.79 29.23 -10.83
N ASP A 297 -7.64 28.21 -10.78
CA ASP A 297 -8.43 27.75 -11.91
C ASP A 297 -9.75 28.53 -12.00
N PRO A 298 -9.98 29.31 -13.09
CA PRO A 298 -11.19 30.12 -13.21
C PRO A 298 -12.48 29.30 -13.33
N ARG A 299 -12.41 27.99 -13.59
CA ARG A 299 -13.57 27.10 -13.56
C ARG A 299 -14.29 27.13 -12.20
N TRP A 300 -13.57 27.37 -11.08
CA TRP A 300 -14.19 27.52 -9.76
C TRP A 300 -15.12 28.73 -9.65
N ILE A 301 -14.94 29.74 -10.51
CA ILE A 301 -15.84 30.92 -10.58
C ILE A 301 -17.13 30.50 -11.29
N ALA A 302 -17.04 29.70 -12.37
CA ALA A 302 -18.22 29.16 -13.04
C ALA A 302 -19.02 28.22 -12.13
N GLU A 303 -18.30 27.27 -11.46
CA GLU A 303 -18.92 26.38 -10.45
C GLU A 303 -19.66 27.17 -9.35
N LYS A 304 -19.10 28.30 -8.93
CA LYS A 304 -19.73 29.17 -7.96
C LYS A 304 -21.05 29.77 -8.48
N GLY A 305 -21.10 30.08 -9.76
CA GLY A 305 -22.32 30.52 -10.44
C GLY A 305 -23.39 29.43 -10.43
N ILE A 306 -23.07 28.22 -10.81
CA ILE A 306 -23.95 27.06 -10.77
C ILE A 306 -24.47 26.83 -9.34
N LEU A 307 -23.58 26.79 -8.35
CA LEU A 307 -23.98 26.54 -6.96
C LEU A 307 -24.82 27.67 -6.36
N LEU A 308 -24.62 28.91 -6.81
CA LEU A 308 -25.47 30.02 -6.41
C LEU A 308 -26.91 29.82 -6.90
N PHE A 309 -27.06 29.39 -8.15
CA PHE A 309 -28.37 29.05 -8.70
C PHE A 309 -29.00 27.87 -7.97
N GLU A 310 -28.21 26.74 -7.81
CA GLU A 310 -28.72 25.54 -7.18
C GLU A 310 -29.18 25.73 -5.72
N LYS A 311 -28.44 26.49 -4.94
CA LYS A 311 -28.80 26.74 -3.53
C LYS A 311 -29.97 27.74 -3.35
N SER A 312 -30.29 28.50 -4.38
CA SER A 312 -31.39 29.49 -4.29
C SER A 312 -32.76 28.82 -4.22
N LYS A 313 -33.58 29.25 -3.29
CA LYS A 313 -34.97 28.79 -3.16
C LYS A 313 -35.87 29.39 -4.26
N ASP A 314 -35.65 30.66 -4.61
CA ASP A 314 -36.32 31.33 -5.71
C ASP A 314 -35.41 31.40 -6.93
N LYS A 315 -35.73 30.59 -7.95
CA LYS A 315 -34.99 30.50 -9.21
C LYS A 315 -35.25 31.71 -10.13
N ASN A 316 -36.13 32.60 -9.73
CA ASN A 316 -36.49 33.84 -10.48
C ASN A 316 -36.06 35.13 -9.76
N ASP A 317 -35.31 35.00 -8.65
CA ASP A 317 -34.73 36.16 -7.97
C ASP A 317 -33.78 36.92 -8.89
N LYS A 318 -34.15 38.15 -9.27
CA LYS A 318 -33.41 38.99 -10.23
C LYS A 318 -31.99 39.31 -9.77
N LYS A 319 -31.78 39.48 -8.46
CA LYS A 319 -30.43 39.74 -7.92
C LYS A 319 -29.57 38.52 -8.01
N MET A 320 -30.09 37.39 -7.59
CA MET A 320 -29.37 36.09 -7.69
C MET A 320 -29.02 35.80 -9.15
N ILE A 321 -29.97 35.94 -10.09
CA ILE A 321 -29.69 35.69 -11.52
C ILE A 321 -28.61 36.64 -12.06
N LYS A 322 -28.64 37.93 -11.68
CA LYS A 322 -27.56 38.87 -12.06
C LYS A 322 -26.20 38.42 -11.54
N ASP A 323 -26.14 37.96 -10.31
CA ASP A 323 -24.89 37.48 -9.70
C ASP A 323 -24.40 36.20 -10.41
N VAL A 324 -25.28 35.27 -10.76
CA VAL A 324 -24.99 34.06 -11.54
C VAL A 324 -24.36 34.42 -12.89
N VAL A 325 -25.03 35.33 -13.63
CA VAL A 325 -24.53 35.81 -14.93
C VAL A 325 -23.13 36.43 -14.79
N SER A 326 -22.93 37.25 -13.76
CA SER A 326 -21.63 37.90 -13.51
C SER A 326 -20.52 36.86 -13.20
N TYR A 327 -20.81 35.75 -12.52
CA TYR A 327 -19.84 34.69 -12.30
C TYR A 327 -19.45 34.02 -13.63
N PHE A 328 -20.40 33.69 -14.49
CA PHE A 328 -20.09 33.08 -15.78
C PHE A 328 -19.32 34.03 -16.71
N GLU A 329 -19.74 35.31 -16.81
CA GLU A 329 -19.01 36.29 -17.60
C GLU A 329 -17.57 36.41 -17.15
N LYS A 330 -17.34 36.54 -15.84
CA LYS A 330 -16.01 36.61 -15.28
C LYS A 330 -15.17 35.35 -15.57
N ALA A 331 -15.78 34.16 -15.47
CA ALA A 331 -15.07 32.91 -15.76
C ALA A 331 -14.67 32.84 -17.24
N ILE A 332 -15.57 33.18 -18.16
CA ILE A 332 -15.32 33.17 -19.59
C ILE A 332 -14.27 34.22 -19.97
N ASP A 333 -14.34 35.44 -19.42
CA ASP A 333 -13.32 36.46 -19.60
C ASP A 333 -11.92 36.03 -19.13
N MET A 334 -11.86 35.09 -18.20
CA MET A 334 -10.62 34.48 -17.72
C MET A 334 -10.23 33.21 -18.49
N GLY A 335 -10.92 32.90 -19.59
CA GLY A 335 -10.56 31.81 -20.49
C GLY A 335 -11.26 30.48 -20.25
N VAL A 336 -12.35 30.44 -19.49
CA VAL A 336 -13.18 29.24 -19.38
C VAL A 336 -14.02 29.08 -20.65
N ASP A 337 -13.74 28.03 -21.40
CA ASP A 337 -14.39 27.69 -22.66
C ASP A 337 -15.03 26.28 -22.68
N ASP A 338 -15.03 25.58 -21.56
CA ASP A 338 -15.63 24.23 -21.43
C ASP A 338 -17.13 24.27 -21.73
N SER A 339 -17.56 23.38 -22.63
CA SER A 339 -18.93 23.34 -23.16
C SER A 339 -20.01 23.23 -22.07
N ILE A 340 -19.69 22.63 -20.93
CA ILE A 340 -20.63 22.50 -19.82
C ILE A 340 -20.99 23.87 -19.21
N TYR A 341 -19.98 24.71 -18.99
CA TYR A 341 -20.17 26.06 -18.45
C TYR A 341 -20.77 26.99 -19.49
N LEU A 342 -20.42 26.87 -20.76
CA LEU A 342 -21.01 27.58 -21.85
C LEU A 342 -22.54 27.29 -21.95
N ASN A 343 -22.91 26.00 -21.86
CA ASN A 343 -24.32 25.64 -21.89
C ASN A 343 -25.09 26.19 -20.66
N TYR A 344 -24.56 26.06 -19.45
CA TYR A 344 -25.16 26.63 -18.25
C TYR A 344 -25.40 28.15 -18.38
N TYR A 345 -24.40 28.87 -18.88
CA TYR A 345 -24.49 30.31 -19.08
C TYR A 345 -25.49 30.67 -20.18
N GLY A 346 -25.36 30.05 -21.34
CA GLY A 346 -26.23 30.28 -22.47
C GLY A 346 -27.70 29.98 -22.15
N TYR A 347 -27.96 28.85 -21.48
CA TYR A 347 -29.30 28.50 -21.02
C TYR A 347 -29.85 29.48 -20.00
N THR A 348 -29.04 29.96 -19.04
CA THR A 348 -29.47 30.98 -18.07
C THR A 348 -29.90 32.28 -18.78
N LEU A 349 -29.16 32.71 -19.80
CA LEU A 349 -29.53 33.90 -20.59
C LEU A 349 -30.84 33.72 -21.36
N ILE A 350 -31.10 32.54 -21.88
CA ILE A 350 -32.27 32.18 -22.65
C ILE A 350 -33.49 32.01 -21.74
N ASP A 351 -33.38 31.16 -20.73
CA ASP A 351 -34.52 30.81 -19.87
C ASP A 351 -35.02 32.01 -19.07
N LYS A 352 -34.12 32.85 -18.61
CA LYS A 352 -34.46 34.05 -17.82
C LYS A 352 -34.70 35.31 -18.67
N ASP A 353 -34.81 35.16 -19.99
CA ASP A 353 -35.08 36.25 -20.95
C ASP A 353 -34.13 37.45 -20.79
N ILE A 354 -32.84 37.22 -20.51
CA ILE A 354 -31.83 38.24 -20.28
C ILE A 354 -31.26 38.72 -21.62
N ASP A 355 -30.70 37.79 -22.40
CA ASP A 355 -30.20 38.00 -23.75
C ASP A 355 -30.28 36.68 -24.53
N VAL A 356 -31.43 36.39 -25.08
CA VAL A 356 -31.72 35.17 -25.82
C VAL A 356 -30.78 35.00 -27.02
N LYS A 357 -30.43 36.12 -27.72
CA LYS A 357 -29.52 36.04 -28.88
C LYS A 357 -28.09 35.65 -28.49
N LYS A 358 -27.57 36.27 -27.43
CA LYS A 358 -26.25 35.94 -26.89
C LYS A 358 -26.25 34.50 -26.37
N GLY A 359 -27.30 34.07 -25.66
CA GLY A 359 -27.43 32.72 -25.16
C GLY A 359 -27.39 31.65 -26.25
N ILE A 360 -28.16 31.85 -27.35
CA ILE A 360 -28.12 30.95 -28.51
C ILE A 360 -26.70 30.80 -29.06
N LYS A 361 -26.00 31.94 -29.28
CA LYS A 361 -24.63 31.91 -29.81
C LYS A 361 -23.68 31.12 -28.91
N ILE A 362 -23.78 31.31 -27.60
CA ILE A 362 -22.93 30.60 -26.62
C ILE A 362 -23.21 29.09 -26.61
N ILE A 363 -24.49 28.69 -26.75
CA ILE A 363 -24.85 27.27 -26.83
C ILE A 363 -24.35 26.66 -28.17
N GLU A 364 -24.45 27.44 -29.27
CA GLU A 364 -23.83 27.01 -30.54
C GLU A 364 -22.35 26.76 -30.39
N ASP A 365 -21.60 27.61 -29.67
CA ASP A 365 -20.17 27.39 -29.35
C ASP A 365 -19.95 26.11 -28.49
N ALA A 366 -20.84 25.84 -27.52
CA ALA A 366 -20.80 24.59 -26.75
C ALA A 366 -21.05 23.36 -27.64
N LEU A 367 -21.97 23.45 -28.60
CA LEU A 367 -22.27 22.38 -29.54
C LEU A 367 -21.14 22.14 -30.56
N VAL A 368 -20.25 23.11 -30.81
CA VAL A 368 -19.02 22.85 -31.60
C VAL A 368 -18.15 21.80 -30.92
N GLN A 369 -18.10 21.79 -29.57
CA GLN A 369 -17.32 20.82 -28.81
C GLN A 369 -18.06 19.48 -28.66
N GLN A 370 -19.39 19.52 -28.50
CA GLN A 370 -20.23 18.33 -28.30
C GLN A 370 -21.49 18.40 -29.18
N PRO A 371 -21.38 18.11 -30.48
CA PRO A 371 -22.47 18.34 -31.46
C PRO A 371 -23.78 17.53 -31.23
N ASP A 372 -23.67 16.38 -30.57
CA ASP A 372 -24.79 15.49 -30.31
C ASP A 372 -25.22 15.48 -28.85
N ASN A 373 -24.77 16.43 -28.03
CA ASN A 373 -25.20 16.52 -26.65
C ASN A 373 -26.66 16.97 -26.58
N THR A 374 -27.54 16.09 -26.17
CA THR A 374 -29.01 16.29 -26.15
C THR A 374 -29.43 17.41 -25.24
N TYR A 375 -28.76 17.65 -24.12
CA TYR A 375 -29.02 18.77 -23.20
C TYR A 375 -28.70 20.13 -23.84
N TYR A 376 -27.64 20.18 -24.67
CA TYR A 376 -27.27 21.40 -25.37
C TYR A 376 -28.20 21.67 -26.55
N LEU A 377 -28.67 20.61 -27.23
CA LEU A 377 -29.65 20.68 -28.28
C LEU A 377 -30.99 21.14 -27.74
N ASP A 378 -31.43 20.67 -26.55
CA ASP A 378 -32.64 21.14 -25.86
C ASP A 378 -32.54 22.62 -25.50
N SER A 379 -31.42 23.05 -24.89
CA SER A 379 -31.14 24.44 -24.59
C SER A 379 -31.23 25.35 -25.83
N LEU A 380 -30.66 24.88 -26.95
CA LEU A 380 -30.74 25.61 -28.22
C LEU A 380 -32.15 25.66 -28.80
N ALA A 381 -32.89 24.56 -28.72
CA ALA A 381 -34.29 24.49 -29.13
C ALA A 381 -35.14 25.47 -28.34
N TRP A 382 -34.94 25.54 -27.02
CA TRP A 382 -35.60 26.50 -26.15
C TRP A 382 -35.28 27.95 -26.57
N GLY A 383 -34.04 28.27 -26.90
CA GLY A 383 -33.60 29.57 -27.42
C GLY A 383 -34.30 29.93 -28.73
N TYR A 384 -34.40 29.03 -29.69
CA TYR A 384 -35.16 29.29 -30.92
C TYR A 384 -36.63 29.42 -30.69
N TYR A 385 -37.23 28.68 -29.75
CA TYR A 385 -38.61 28.87 -29.36
C TYR A 385 -38.87 30.30 -28.80
N LYS A 386 -38.02 30.75 -27.89
CA LYS A 386 -38.05 32.14 -27.33
C LYS A 386 -37.92 33.22 -28.41
N GLN A 387 -37.26 32.92 -29.54
CA GLN A 387 -37.16 33.80 -30.71
C GLN A 387 -38.31 33.61 -31.74
N HIS A 388 -39.35 32.85 -31.41
CA HIS A 388 -40.44 32.49 -32.33
C HIS A 388 -39.99 31.75 -33.59
N GLN A 389 -38.84 31.11 -33.59
CA GLN A 389 -38.35 30.27 -34.70
C GLN A 389 -38.86 28.84 -34.55
N CYS A 390 -40.16 28.64 -34.49
CA CYS A 390 -40.81 27.39 -34.12
C CYS A 390 -40.38 26.18 -34.94
N LYS A 391 -40.13 26.32 -36.24
CA LYS A 391 -39.67 25.19 -37.08
C LYS A 391 -38.28 24.67 -36.67
N LYS A 392 -37.34 25.58 -36.36
CA LYS A 392 -36.02 25.21 -35.89
C LYS A 392 -36.06 24.57 -34.53
N ALA A 393 -36.80 25.18 -33.60
CA ALA A 393 -37.02 24.67 -32.25
C ALA A 393 -37.59 23.25 -32.29
N TYR A 394 -38.64 23.03 -33.10
CA TYR A 394 -39.26 21.73 -33.24
C TYR A 394 -38.30 20.66 -33.78
N GLY A 395 -37.56 20.93 -34.85
CA GLY A 395 -36.64 19.94 -35.45
C GLY A 395 -35.50 19.52 -34.53
N LEU A 396 -35.00 20.45 -33.68
CA LEU A 396 -34.01 20.12 -32.66
C LEU A 396 -34.61 19.28 -31.55
N MET A 397 -35.79 19.69 -31.06
CA MET A 397 -36.45 19.03 -29.95
C MET A 397 -36.95 17.62 -30.32
N GLU A 398 -37.40 17.43 -31.58
CA GLU A 398 -37.70 16.10 -32.12
C GLU A 398 -36.49 15.15 -32.01
N LYS A 399 -35.30 15.62 -32.43
CA LYS A 399 -34.05 14.85 -32.29
C LYS A 399 -33.74 14.54 -30.83
N VAL A 400 -33.92 15.47 -29.89
CA VAL A 400 -33.72 15.26 -28.47
C VAL A 400 -34.65 14.17 -27.92
N VAL A 401 -35.95 14.28 -28.25
CA VAL A 401 -36.97 13.32 -27.78
C VAL A 401 -36.73 11.92 -28.35
N ASP A 402 -36.31 11.82 -29.61
CA ASP A 402 -35.98 10.53 -30.24
C ASP A 402 -34.80 9.83 -29.57
N LEU A 403 -33.84 10.59 -29.05
CA LEU A 403 -32.63 10.04 -28.42
C LEU A 403 -32.82 9.76 -26.91
N GLU A 404 -33.39 10.68 -26.15
CA GLU A 404 -33.52 10.64 -24.67
C GLU A 404 -34.89 10.20 -24.17
N GLY A 405 -35.94 10.40 -25.01
CA GLY A 405 -37.33 10.27 -24.59
C GLY A 405 -37.77 11.45 -23.75
N LEU A 406 -38.85 11.24 -22.98
CA LEU A 406 -39.51 12.29 -22.17
C LEU A 406 -39.36 12.00 -20.65
N LYS A 407 -38.28 11.37 -20.24
CA LYS A 407 -38.06 11.00 -18.83
C LYS A 407 -37.64 12.20 -17.98
N GLU A 408 -36.89 13.11 -18.56
CA GLU A 408 -36.46 14.35 -17.88
C GLU A 408 -37.59 15.38 -17.92
N PRO A 409 -38.03 15.90 -16.77
CA PRO A 409 -39.19 16.82 -16.67
C PRO A 409 -39.01 18.07 -17.51
N GLU A 410 -37.83 18.64 -17.59
CA GLU A 410 -37.51 19.85 -18.33
C GLU A 410 -37.64 19.64 -19.83
N ILE A 411 -37.07 18.53 -20.36
CA ILE A 411 -37.23 18.11 -21.77
C ILE A 411 -38.72 17.92 -22.13
N ALA A 412 -39.49 17.28 -21.23
CA ALA A 412 -40.90 17.06 -21.45
C ALA A 412 -41.69 18.40 -21.46
N GLU A 413 -41.36 19.37 -20.63
CA GLU A 413 -41.96 20.69 -20.59
C GLU A 413 -41.64 21.49 -21.86
N HIS A 414 -40.38 21.53 -22.27
CA HIS A 414 -39.95 22.19 -23.51
C HIS A 414 -40.62 21.57 -24.71
N TRP A 415 -40.68 20.25 -24.82
CA TRP A 415 -41.36 19.55 -25.91
C TRP A 415 -42.84 19.93 -26.03
N ASN A 416 -43.57 19.83 -24.90
CA ASN A 416 -44.99 20.15 -24.84
C ASN A 416 -45.30 21.63 -25.23
N THR A 417 -44.34 22.52 -24.96
CA THR A 417 -44.45 23.94 -25.24
C THR A 417 -44.14 24.23 -26.72
N ILE A 418 -43.06 23.67 -27.22
CA ILE A 418 -42.57 23.86 -28.60
C ILE A 418 -43.56 23.25 -29.61
N GLN A 419 -44.21 22.12 -29.31
CA GLN A 419 -45.23 21.53 -30.17
C GLN A 419 -46.40 22.47 -30.45
N LYS A 420 -46.75 23.35 -29.53
CA LYS A 420 -47.86 24.31 -29.64
C LYS A 420 -47.49 25.54 -30.48
N CYS A 421 -46.21 25.74 -30.73
CA CYS A 421 -45.66 26.85 -31.52
C CYS A 421 -45.75 26.62 -33.02
N ARG A 422 -46.24 25.50 -33.45
CA ARG A 422 -46.33 25.10 -34.87
C ARG A 422 -47.26 26.00 -35.67
#